data_010358ca49206a315c087211abce4ec6
#
_entry.id   010358ca49206a315c087211abce4ec6
#
_cell.length_a   1.000
_cell.length_b   1.000
_cell.length_c   1.000
_cell.angle_alpha   90.00
_cell.angle_beta   90.00
_cell.angle_gamma   90.00
#
_symmetry.space_group_name_H-M   'P 1'
#
loop_
_entity.id
_entity.type
_entity.pdbx_description
1 polymer ?
#
loop_
_entity_poly.entity_id
_entity_poly.type
_entity_poly.pdbx_seq_one_letter_code
_entity_poly.pdbx_strand_id
1 'polypeptide(L)'
;MNDPEKKIIELGLKLPDPIKLPPNLDLPFSFINLRGNRALISGHPRQANDGSINGPYGQVGTDLTTDEAKLASKEIGLSIFANLKQEIGNLSRITSWVRVFGMVNSASGYDEQHIVINGFSELVLEVFGPDIGRHSRSAIGVAGLPMNLAIEIEGEVLIK
;
A
#
# COMPACT_ATOMS: atom_id res chain seq x y z
N MET A 1 -14.15 14.35 14.32
CA MET A 1 -12.94 13.61 13.97
C MET A 1 -13.28 12.69 12.80
N ASN A 2 -12.47 12.70 11.76
CA ASN A 2 -12.67 11.79 10.63
C ASN A 2 -12.33 10.36 11.09
N ASP A 3 -13.28 9.44 10.96
CA ASP A 3 -13.06 8.02 11.26
C ASP A 3 -12.69 7.32 9.94
N PRO A 4 -11.41 6.92 9.77
CA PRO A 4 -10.96 6.30 8.53
C PRO A 4 -11.71 5.01 8.19
N GLU A 5 -12.07 4.21 9.18
CA GLU A 5 -12.78 2.94 8.95
C GLU A 5 -14.22 3.18 8.47
N LYS A 6 -14.90 4.17 9.06
CA LYS A 6 -16.22 4.61 8.58
C LYS A 6 -16.12 5.17 7.16
N LYS A 7 -15.07 5.96 6.88
CA LYS A 7 -14.85 6.53 5.54
C LYS A 7 -14.65 5.46 4.47
N ILE A 8 -13.88 4.40 4.77
CA ILE A 8 -13.69 3.25 3.88
C ILE A 8 -15.05 2.63 3.50
N ILE A 9 -15.94 2.43 4.49
CA ILE A 9 -17.29 1.88 4.27
C ILE A 9 -18.15 2.82 3.43
N GLU A 10 -18.13 4.13 3.73
CA GLU A 10 -18.88 5.15 2.97
C GLU A 10 -18.46 5.21 1.50
N LEU A 11 -17.19 4.93 1.21
CA LEU A 11 -16.65 4.85 -0.15
C LEU A 11 -16.99 3.53 -0.86
N GLY A 12 -17.72 2.62 -0.21
CA GLY A 12 -18.03 1.29 -0.75
C GLY A 12 -16.80 0.38 -0.84
N LEU A 13 -15.72 0.72 -0.13
CA LEU A 13 -14.49 -0.05 -0.12
C LEU A 13 -14.50 -1.08 1.01
N LYS A 14 -13.73 -2.15 0.83
CA LYS A 14 -13.57 -3.20 1.81
C LYS A 14 -12.08 -3.50 1.99
N LEU A 15 -11.66 -3.61 3.25
CA LEU A 15 -10.32 -4.10 3.57
C LEU A 15 -10.25 -5.61 3.31
N PRO A 16 -9.17 -6.11 2.70
CA PRO A 16 -8.91 -7.55 2.68
C PRO A 16 -8.60 -8.07 4.08
N ASP A 17 -8.56 -9.38 4.24
CA ASP A 17 -7.93 -9.97 5.42
C ASP A 17 -6.46 -9.54 5.48
N PRO A 18 -5.86 -9.44 6.67
CA PRO A 18 -4.41 -9.22 6.81
C PRO A 18 -3.61 -10.27 6.05
N ILE A 19 -2.38 -9.90 5.66
CA ILE A 19 -1.55 -10.77 4.82
C ILE A 19 -1.39 -12.16 5.43
N LYS A 20 -1.65 -13.17 4.62
CA LYS A 20 -1.45 -14.58 4.94
C LYS A 20 -0.30 -15.13 4.13
N LEU A 21 0.70 -15.64 4.85
CA LEU A 21 1.85 -16.30 4.27
C LEU A 21 1.65 -17.81 4.22
N PRO A 22 2.35 -18.51 3.32
CA PRO A 22 2.36 -19.97 3.33
C PRO A 22 2.74 -20.52 4.71
N PRO A 23 2.16 -21.65 5.15
CA PRO A 23 2.55 -22.30 6.40
C PRO A 23 4.07 -22.57 6.44
N ASN A 24 4.67 -22.38 7.60
CA ASN A 24 6.10 -22.60 7.86
C ASN A 24 7.06 -21.62 7.14
N LEU A 25 6.58 -20.52 6.60
CA LEU A 25 7.44 -19.45 6.13
C LEU A 25 7.73 -18.49 7.30
N ASP A 26 8.97 -18.57 7.82
CA ASP A 26 9.47 -17.63 8.81
C ASP A 26 10.16 -16.46 8.08
N LEU A 27 9.64 -15.25 8.25
CA LEU A 27 10.21 -14.06 7.64
C LEU A 27 11.20 -13.38 8.58
N PRO A 28 12.38 -12.95 8.09
CA PRO A 28 13.35 -12.22 8.91
C PRO A 28 12.96 -10.75 9.15
N PHE A 29 11.72 -10.36 8.87
CA PHE A 29 11.18 -9.01 9.03
C PHE A 29 9.69 -9.04 9.36
N SER A 30 9.13 -7.88 9.75
CA SER A 30 7.69 -7.68 9.97
C SER A 30 7.10 -6.82 8.87
N PHE A 31 5.87 -7.10 8.43
CA PHE A 31 5.17 -6.23 7.48
C PHE A 31 4.84 -4.87 8.09
N ILE A 32 4.47 -4.83 9.36
CA ILE A 32 4.35 -3.60 10.14
C ILE A 32 5.26 -3.70 11.36
N ASN A 33 6.13 -2.73 11.53
CA ASN A 33 7.12 -2.70 12.60
C ASN A 33 6.87 -1.46 13.49
N LEU A 34 6.38 -1.69 14.70
CA LEU A 34 6.06 -0.62 15.65
C LEU A 34 7.31 -0.19 16.44
N ARG A 35 7.60 1.11 16.45
CA ARG A 35 8.72 1.72 17.18
C ARG A 35 8.29 3.04 17.82
N GLY A 36 7.95 2.99 19.12
CA GLY A 36 7.40 4.16 19.81
C GLY A 36 6.07 4.60 19.16
N ASN A 37 6.01 5.84 18.73
CA ASN A 37 4.86 6.40 18.02
C ASN A 37 4.95 6.26 16.48
N ARG A 38 5.82 5.41 15.96
CA ARG A 38 6.02 5.17 14.53
C ARG A 38 5.57 3.76 14.16
N ALA A 39 4.83 3.62 13.09
CA ALA A 39 4.62 2.35 12.42
C ALA A 39 5.34 2.38 11.06
N LEU A 40 6.36 1.55 10.94
CA LEU A 40 7.13 1.36 9.72
C LEU A 40 6.47 0.27 8.89
N ILE A 41 6.21 0.57 7.64
CA ILE A 41 5.46 -0.29 6.71
C ILE A 41 6.46 -0.85 5.71
N SER A 42 6.72 -2.16 5.77
CA SER A 42 7.55 -2.86 4.78
C SER A 42 6.88 -2.86 3.41
N GLY A 43 7.62 -3.22 2.36
CA GLY A 43 7.07 -3.37 1.02
C GLY A 43 5.86 -4.30 1.00
N HIS A 44 4.73 -3.79 0.53
CA HIS A 44 3.46 -4.51 0.45
C HIS A 44 3.07 -4.79 -0.99
N PRO A 45 2.63 -6.02 -1.29
CA PRO A 45 1.91 -6.35 -2.51
C PRO A 45 0.41 -6.09 -2.35
N ARG A 46 -0.34 -6.23 -3.44
CA ARG A 46 -1.79 -6.36 -3.38
C ARG A 46 -2.19 -7.70 -2.75
N GLN A 47 -3.19 -7.67 -1.89
CA GLN A 47 -3.79 -8.86 -1.28
C GLN A 47 -5.17 -9.13 -1.89
N ALA A 48 -5.51 -10.42 -2.06
CA ALA A 48 -6.87 -10.84 -2.27
C ALA A 48 -7.69 -10.68 -0.99
N ASN A 49 -9.02 -10.85 -1.09
CA ASN A 49 -9.91 -10.70 0.07
C ASN A 49 -9.56 -11.63 1.24
N ASP A 50 -8.98 -12.79 0.97
CA ASP A 50 -8.57 -13.78 1.96
C ASP A 50 -7.16 -13.52 2.55
N GLY A 51 -6.51 -12.43 2.17
CA GLY A 51 -5.17 -12.04 2.63
C GLY A 51 -4.02 -12.65 1.83
N SER A 52 -4.26 -13.51 0.86
CA SER A 52 -3.21 -14.05 0.00
C SER A 52 -2.65 -12.99 -0.95
N ILE A 53 -1.37 -13.12 -1.34
CA ILE A 53 -0.75 -12.25 -2.33
C ILE A 53 -1.41 -12.50 -3.69
N ASN A 54 -1.83 -11.42 -4.36
CA ASN A 54 -2.63 -11.50 -5.58
C ASN A 54 -2.21 -10.48 -6.64
N GLY A 55 -0.98 -10.55 -7.10
CA GLY A 55 -0.50 -9.75 -8.24
C GLY A 55 -0.80 -8.24 -8.12
N PRO A 56 -1.00 -7.53 -9.24
CA PRO A 56 -0.74 -8.00 -10.60
C PRO A 56 0.74 -8.34 -10.82
N TYR A 57 1.00 -9.12 -11.84
CA TYR A 57 2.35 -9.58 -12.18
C TYR A 57 2.81 -9.01 -13.52
N GLY A 58 4.11 -8.85 -13.70
CA GLY A 58 4.69 -8.37 -14.95
C GLY A 58 5.10 -6.90 -14.90
N GLN A 59 5.49 -6.38 -16.06
CA GLN A 59 5.98 -5.02 -16.21
C GLN A 59 4.88 -4.06 -16.64
N VAL A 60 4.80 -2.93 -15.96
CA VAL A 60 3.93 -1.83 -16.38
C VAL A 60 4.54 -1.16 -17.62
N GLY A 61 3.69 -0.95 -18.60
CA GLY A 61 4.10 -0.45 -19.93
C GLY A 61 4.21 -1.53 -21.01
N THR A 62 4.23 -2.83 -20.62
CA THR A 62 4.17 -3.97 -21.55
C THR A 62 3.07 -4.95 -21.18
N ASP A 63 3.10 -5.48 -19.94
CA ASP A 63 2.14 -6.48 -19.48
C ASP A 63 0.87 -5.85 -18.88
N LEU A 64 1.04 -4.65 -18.29
CA LEU A 64 -0.04 -3.85 -17.69
C LEU A 64 -0.04 -2.43 -18.27
N THR A 65 -1.24 -1.87 -18.39
CA THR A 65 -1.43 -0.44 -18.65
C THR A 65 -1.21 0.39 -17.39
N THR A 66 -0.98 1.69 -17.55
CA THR A 66 -0.90 2.64 -16.45
C THR A 66 -2.17 2.64 -15.59
N ASP A 67 -3.35 2.54 -16.20
CA ASP A 67 -4.64 2.56 -15.49
C ASP A 67 -4.84 1.29 -14.64
N GLU A 68 -4.51 0.11 -15.17
CA GLU A 68 -4.54 -1.15 -14.42
C GLU A 68 -3.58 -1.11 -13.24
N ALA A 69 -2.37 -0.60 -13.46
CA ALA A 69 -1.38 -0.44 -12.41
C ALA A 69 -1.80 0.61 -11.34
N LYS A 70 -2.42 1.71 -11.76
CA LYS A 70 -2.98 2.71 -10.83
C LYS A 70 -4.07 2.12 -9.94
N LEU A 71 -4.96 1.31 -10.50
CA LEU A 71 -5.98 0.60 -9.72
C LEU A 71 -5.33 -0.37 -8.72
N ALA A 72 -4.36 -1.15 -9.15
CA ALA A 72 -3.62 -2.06 -8.27
C ALA A 72 -2.91 -1.32 -7.13
N SER A 73 -2.33 -0.15 -7.40
CA SER A 73 -1.72 0.72 -6.39
C SER A 73 -2.73 1.17 -5.32
N LYS A 74 -3.96 1.52 -5.72
CA LYS A 74 -5.07 1.79 -4.78
C LYS A 74 -5.40 0.57 -3.91
N GLU A 75 -5.46 -0.62 -4.50
CA GLU A 75 -5.76 -1.87 -3.79
C GLU A 75 -4.62 -2.27 -2.83
N ILE A 76 -3.36 -1.97 -3.16
CA ILE A 76 -2.23 -2.11 -2.23
C ILE A 76 -2.45 -1.20 -1.01
N GLY A 77 -2.99 -0.01 -1.19
CA GLY A 77 -3.37 0.86 -0.07
C GLY A 77 -4.34 0.21 0.89
N LEU A 78 -5.37 -0.48 0.38
CA LEU A 78 -6.31 -1.23 1.21
C LEU A 78 -5.63 -2.40 1.94
N SER A 79 -4.67 -3.06 1.29
CA SER A 79 -3.85 -4.13 1.90
C SER A 79 -3.01 -3.58 3.07
N ILE A 80 -2.36 -2.44 2.88
CA ILE A 80 -1.59 -1.75 3.92
C ILE A 80 -2.51 -1.34 5.09
N PHE A 81 -3.69 -0.79 4.81
CA PHE A 81 -4.65 -0.42 5.86
C PHE A 81 -5.11 -1.63 6.67
N ALA A 82 -5.33 -2.78 6.04
CA ALA A 82 -5.69 -4.01 6.73
C ALA A 82 -4.59 -4.47 7.70
N ASN A 83 -3.34 -4.47 7.25
CA ASN A 83 -2.19 -4.87 8.06
C ASN A 83 -1.90 -3.86 9.19
N LEU A 84 -2.00 -2.56 8.92
CA LEU A 84 -1.90 -1.52 9.96
C LEU A 84 -3.00 -1.71 11.01
N LYS A 85 -4.26 -1.89 10.58
CA LYS A 85 -5.38 -2.12 11.52
C LYS A 85 -5.14 -3.33 12.41
N GLN A 86 -4.62 -4.42 11.87
CA GLN A 86 -4.28 -5.61 12.67
C GLN A 86 -3.28 -5.27 13.77
N GLU A 87 -2.22 -4.52 13.47
CA GLU A 87 -1.14 -4.23 14.41
C GLU A 87 -1.49 -3.14 15.42
N ILE A 88 -2.23 -2.11 15.01
CA ILE A 88 -2.55 -0.98 15.87
C ILE A 88 -3.98 -0.99 16.42
N GLY A 89 -4.82 -1.95 16.01
CA GLY A 89 -6.20 -2.16 16.46
C GLY A 89 -7.23 -1.27 15.75
N ASN A 90 -6.94 0.00 15.51
CA ASN A 90 -7.86 0.93 14.84
C ASN A 90 -7.09 1.98 14.03
N LEU A 91 -7.54 2.23 12.79
CA LEU A 91 -6.89 3.18 11.89
C LEU A 91 -6.99 4.64 12.38
N SER A 92 -7.93 4.97 13.26
CA SER A 92 -8.04 6.31 13.88
C SER A 92 -6.87 6.65 14.82
N ARG A 93 -6.02 5.69 15.15
CA ARG A 93 -4.76 5.92 15.85
C ARG A 93 -3.68 6.56 14.99
N ILE A 94 -3.82 6.50 13.66
CA ILE A 94 -2.88 7.17 12.75
C ILE A 94 -3.09 8.68 12.85
N THR A 95 -2.02 9.39 13.18
CA THR A 95 -2.01 10.85 13.34
C THR A 95 -1.39 11.58 12.16
N SER A 96 -0.54 10.89 11.38
CA SER A 96 0.06 11.44 10.16
C SER A 96 0.62 10.33 9.27
N TRP A 97 0.41 10.43 7.98
CA TRP A 97 1.21 9.75 6.97
C TRP A 97 2.48 10.57 6.74
N VAL A 98 3.65 9.97 6.90
CA VAL A 98 4.93 10.68 6.87
C VAL A 98 5.59 10.56 5.50
N ARG A 99 5.82 9.34 5.08
CA ARG A 99 6.52 9.02 3.84
C ARG A 99 5.94 7.79 3.18
N VAL A 100 5.93 7.81 1.84
CA VAL A 100 5.57 6.68 0.99
C VAL A 100 6.66 6.51 -0.07
N PHE A 101 7.02 5.27 -0.35
CA PHE A 101 7.92 4.91 -1.42
C PHE A 101 7.25 3.85 -2.30
N GLY A 102 6.94 4.23 -3.54
CA GLY A 102 6.30 3.37 -4.52
C GLY A 102 7.29 2.87 -5.55
N MET A 103 7.35 1.56 -5.75
CA MET A 103 8.21 0.87 -6.70
C MET A 103 7.35 0.22 -7.78
N VAL A 104 7.62 0.54 -9.03
CA VAL A 104 6.90 0.03 -10.19
C VAL A 104 7.85 -0.80 -11.03
N ASN A 105 7.55 -2.08 -11.21
CA ASN A 105 8.24 -2.94 -12.16
C ASN A 105 7.97 -2.42 -13.57
N SER A 106 8.91 -1.67 -14.13
CA SER A 106 8.70 -0.83 -15.31
C SER A 106 9.33 -1.44 -16.55
N ALA A 107 8.61 -1.41 -17.66
CA ALA A 107 9.18 -1.67 -18.98
C ALA A 107 10.23 -0.62 -19.31
N SER A 108 11.13 -0.95 -20.23
CA SER A 108 12.14 0.00 -20.71
C SER A 108 11.47 1.25 -21.29
N GLY A 109 11.90 2.44 -20.83
CA GLY A 109 11.36 3.73 -21.28
C GLY A 109 9.99 4.11 -20.68
N TYR A 110 9.41 3.30 -19.81
CA TYR A 110 8.19 3.68 -19.09
C TYR A 110 8.50 4.80 -18.08
N ASP A 111 7.73 5.88 -18.06
CA ASP A 111 8.00 7.10 -17.28
C ASP A 111 6.78 7.63 -16.48
N GLU A 112 5.70 6.84 -16.39
CA GLU A 112 4.46 7.24 -15.69
C GLU A 112 4.32 6.63 -14.27
N GLN A 113 5.41 6.25 -13.61
CA GLN A 113 5.39 5.65 -12.26
C GLN A 113 4.64 6.52 -11.24
N HIS A 114 4.77 7.84 -11.35
CA HIS A 114 4.07 8.80 -10.50
C HIS A 114 2.54 8.73 -10.67
N ILE A 115 2.05 8.48 -11.87
CA ILE A 115 0.61 8.30 -12.15
C ILE A 115 0.12 7.01 -11.49
N VAL A 116 0.90 5.93 -11.63
CA VAL A 116 0.59 4.64 -10.99
C VAL A 116 0.44 4.81 -9.48
N ILE A 117 1.42 5.43 -8.81
CA ILE A 117 1.41 5.58 -7.35
C ILE A 117 0.38 6.63 -6.87
N ASN A 118 -0.13 7.48 -7.74
CA ASN A 118 -1.26 8.34 -7.40
C ASN A 118 -2.48 7.55 -6.94
N GLY A 119 -2.72 6.34 -7.44
CA GLY A 119 -3.81 5.49 -6.95
C GLY A 119 -3.76 5.26 -5.45
N PHE A 120 -2.57 5.00 -4.91
CA PHE A 120 -2.34 4.89 -3.47
C PHE A 120 -2.52 6.24 -2.75
N SER A 121 -1.84 7.27 -3.23
CA SER A 121 -1.84 8.59 -2.56
C SER A 121 -3.22 9.24 -2.53
N GLU A 122 -4.00 9.10 -3.60
CA GLU A 122 -5.38 9.58 -3.69
C GLU A 122 -6.28 8.85 -2.67
N LEU A 123 -6.14 7.52 -2.53
CA LEU A 123 -6.86 6.75 -1.52
C LEU A 123 -6.53 7.21 -0.09
N VAL A 124 -5.24 7.43 0.21
CA VAL A 124 -4.81 7.90 1.53
C VAL A 124 -5.45 9.26 1.85
N LEU A 125 -5.43 10.20 0.90
CA LEU A 125 -6.06 11.51 1.08
C LEU A 125 -7.58 11.42 1.24
N GLU A 126 -8.23 10.53 0.48
CA GLU A 126 -9.68 10.33 0.53
C GLU A 126 -10.13 9.75 1.88
N VAL A 127 -9.36 8.79 2.42
CA VAL A 127 -9.69 8.11 3.67
C VAL A 127 -9.30 8.91 4.92
N PHE A 128 -8.11 9.50 4.95
CA PHE A 128 -7.56 10.17 6.14
C PHE A 128 -7.74 11.70 6.11
N GLY A 129 -8.10 12.27 4.97
CA GLY A 129 -8.14 13.72 4.76
C GLY A 129 -6.75 14.34 4.59
N PRO A 130 -6.68 15.61 4.14
CA PRO A 130 -5.41 16.26 3.80
C PRO A 130 -4.48 16.48 5.00
N ASP A 131 -5.01 16.69 6.20
CA ASP A 131 -4.21 17.00 7.39
C ASP A 131 -3.40 15.78 7.87
N ILE A 132 -3.98 14.58 7.79
CA ILE A 132 -3.34 13.32 8.20
C ILE A 132 -2.70 12.62 7.00
N GLY A 133 -3.36 12.63 5.84
CA GLY A 133 -3.00 11.82 4.69
C GLY A 133 -1.90 12.40 3.80
N ARG A 134 -1.62 13.71 3.87
CA ARG A 134 -0.61 14.33 3.01
C ARG A 134 0.79 13.94 3.44
N HIS A 135 1.50 13.25 2.56
CA HIS A 135 2.80 12.61 2.83
C HIS A 135 3.85 13.04 1.81
N SER A 136 5.12 12.89 2.17
CA SER A 136 6.24 12.94 1.23
C SER A 136 6.32 11.65 0.44
N ARG A 137 6.69 11.71 -0.85
CA ARG A 137 6.68 10.52 -1.71
C ARG A 137 7.83 10.48 -2.70
N SER A 138 8.32 9.26 -2.96
CA SER A 138 9.03 8.93 -4.21
C SER A 138 8.29 7.81 -4.93
N ALA A 139 8.23 7.89 -6.25
CA ALA A 139 7.72 6.86 -7.14
C ALA A 139 8.77 6.60 -8.20
N ILE A 140 9.27 5.36 -8.26
CA ILE A 140 10.38 4.99 -9.15
C ILE A 140 10.06 3.73 -9.95
N GLY A 141 10.72 3.59 -11.09
CA GLY A 141 10.80 2.35 -11.84
C GLY A 141 11.94 1.48 -11.31
N VAL A 142 11.69 0.17 -11.23
CA VAL A 142 12.68 -0.83 -10.85
C VAL A 142 12.78 -1.90 -11.93
N ALA A 143 13.95 -2.57 -12.00
CA ALA A 143 14.21 -3.62 -12.98
C ALA A 143 13.41 -4.91 -12.72
N GLY A 144 12.93 -5.11 -11.52
CA GLY A 144 12.10 -6.24 -11.12
C GLY A 144 11.72 -6.16 -9.65
N LEU A 145 10.67 -6.88 -9.30
CA LEU A 145 10.17 -7.04 -7.92
C LEU A 145 10.07 -8.53 -7.57
N PRO A 146 10.08 -8.91 -6.30
CA PRO A 146 9.90 -10.29 -5.89
C PRO A 146 8.64 -10.89 -6.52
N MET A 147 8.69 -12.17 -6.90
CA MET A 147 7.58 -12.91 -7.54
C MET A 147 7.05 -12.26 -8.83
N ASN A 148 7.86 -11.44 -9.49
CA ASN A 148 7.43 -10.69 -10.67
C ASN A 148 6.22 -9.76 -10.41
N LEU A 149 6.05 -9.28 -9.18
CA LEU A 149 5.01 -8.30 -8.85
C LEU A 149 5.19 -7.02 -9.67
N ALA A 150 4.09 -6.41 -10.08
CA ALA A 150 4.12 -5.18 -10.86
C ALA A 150 4.36 -3.94 -10.00
N ILE A 151 3.91 -3.96 -8.76
CA ILE A 151 3.98 -2.81 -7.84
C ILE A 151 4.27 -3.29 -6.42
N GLU A 152 5.09 -2.54 -5.70
CA GLU A 152 5.33 -2.70 -4.28
C GLU A 152 5.38 -1.31 -3.61
N ILE A 153 4.75 -1.16 -2.46
CA ILE A 153 4.69 0.14 -1.76
C ILE A 153 5.08 -0.07 -0.30
N GLU A 154 5.98 0.78 0.19
CA GLU A 154 6.36 0.90 1.58
C GLU A 154 6.08 2.31 2.12
N GLY A 155 6.14 2.48 3.44
CA GLY A 155 5.91 3.80 4.02
C GLY A 155 6.09 3.87 5.51
N GLU A 156 5.64 4.99 6.06
CA GLU A 156 5.70 5.27 7.49
C GLU A 156 4.53 6.14 7.92
N VAL A 157 3.95 5.81 9.07
CA VAL A 157 2.92 6.62 9.73
C VAL A 157 3.27 6.88 11.19
N LEU A 158 2.79 8.01 11.72
CA LEU A 158 2.79 8.30 13.15
C LEU A 158 1.47 7.83 13.77
N ILE A 159 1.56 7.29 14.97
CA ILE A 159 0.42 6.78 15.74
C ILE A 159 0.40 7.34 17.16
N LYS A 160 -0.79 7.41 17.75
CA LYS A 160 -1.01 7.77 19.17
C LYS A 160 -1.27 6.53 20.03
#